data_d6aa5418988cb597716676ee5c211bcf
#
_entry.id   d6aa5418988cb597716676ee5c211bcf
#
_cell.length_a   1.000
_cell.length_b   1.000
_cell.length_c   1.000
_cell.angle_alpha   90.00
_cell.angle_beta   90.00
_cell.angle_gamma   90.00
#
_symmetry.space_group_name_H-M   'P 1'
#
loop_
_entity.id
_entity.type
_entity.pdbx_description
1 polymer ?
#
loop_
_entity_poly.entity_id
_entity_poly.type
_entity_poly.pdbx_seq_one_letter_code
_entity_poly.pdbx_strand_id
1 'polypeptide(L)'
;TIPDRTALPAGDSTGEFPLVVAVDVPSGVGVDDGAITGPYIPADVTVTFGALKPCLMLPPAAYACGRVTLVDFSFDIDGHMPFVEAVSGDNAAETVRLPRLADTKYLRGVTGLITGSERYPGAAVLSCKAAAKTNIGMIRYMGPQVCRDMVLAAVPEAVLGKGRVQAWVVGSGVPT
;
A
#
# COMPACT_ATOMS: atom_id res chain seq x y z
N THR A 1 14.08 -30.22 6.11
CA THR A 1 14.71 -28.93 6.47
C THR A 1 14.84 -28.13 5.19
N ILE A 2 14.14 -26.99 5.12
CA ILE A 2 14.23 -26.09 3.97
C ILE A 2 15.59 -25.40 4.05
N PRO A 3 16.43 -25.43 3.00
CA PRO A 3 17.72 -24.75 3.05
C PRO A 3 17.54 -23.24 3.22
N ASP A 4 18.30 -22.65 4.11
CA ASP A 4 18.44 -21.21 4.18
C ASP A 4 19.05 -20.71 2.85
N ARG A 5 18.52 -19.63 2.27
CA ARG A 5 19.07 -19.05 1.05
C ARG A 5 20.54 -18.62 1.22
N THR A 6 20.95 -18.29 2.44
CA THR A 6 22.35 -18.02 2.76
C THR A 6 23.23 -19.29 2.69
N ALA A 7 22.59 -20.48 2.70
CA ALA A 7 23.26 -21.78 2.54
C ALA A 7 23.21 -22.33 1.10
N LEU A 8 22.59 -21.61 0.16
CA LEU A 8 22.70 -21.94 -1.26
C LEU A 8 24.18 -21.78 -1.70
N PRO A 9 24.67 -22.66 -2.56
CA PRO A 9 26.05 -22.58 -3.00
C PRO A 9 26.35 -21.19 -3.53
N ALA A 10 27.50 -20.65 -3.14
CA ALA A 10 28.02 -19.42 -3.70
C ALA A 10 27.90 -19.50 -5.22
N GLY A 11 27.44 -18.41 -5.85
CA GLY A 11 27.31 -18.34 -7.30
C GLY A 11 28.54 -18.90 -8.01
N ASP A 12 28.37 -19.24 -9.24
CA ASP A 12 29.44 -19.77 -10.08
C ASP A 12 30.65 -18.82 -10.11
N SER A 13 31.69 -19.19 -10.85
CA SER A 13 32.91 -18.37 -11.00
C SER A 13 32.67 -16.96 -11.57
N THR A 14 31.44 -16.64 -12.02
CA THR A 14 31.02 -15.31 -12.49
C THR A 14 30.42 -14.44 -11.37
N GLY A 15 30.19 -15.03 -10.17
CA GLY A 15 29.54 -14.36 -9.04
C GLY A 15 28.01 -14.23 -9.18
N GLU A 16 27.40 -14.89 -10.15
CA GLU A 16 25.95 -14.93 -10.33
C GLU A 16 25.33 -15.95 -9.38
N PHE A 17 24.32 -15.52 -8.62
CA PHE A 17 23.53 -16.43 -7.81
C PHE A 17 22.52 -17.20 -8.69
N PRO A 18 22.26 -18.49 -8.38
CA PRO A 18 21.26 -19.25 -9.11
C PRO A 18 19.87 -18.59 -9.01
N LEU A 19 19.16 -18.50 -10.13
CA LEU A 19 17.78 -18.03 -10.18
C LEU A 19 16.88 -19.00 -9.41
N VAL A 20 16.14 -18.51 -8.44
CA VAL A 20 15.15 -19.28 -7.67
C VAL A 20 13.77 -19.03 -8.25
N VAL A 21 13.17 -20.06 -8.83
CA VAL A 21 11.79 -20.01 -9.37
C VAL A 21 10.88 -20.83 -8.46
N ALA A 22 9.90 -20.17 -7.84
CA ALA A 22 8.85 -20.88 -7.11
C ALA A 22 7.72 -21.25 -8.06
N VAL A 23 7.25 -22.49 -7.92
CA VAL A 23 6.07 -23.01 -8.63
C VAL A 23 4.88 -22.91 -7.68
N ASP A 24 3.87 -22.16 -8.09
CA ASP A 24 2.66 -21.78 -7.40
C ASP A 24 2.88 -20.79 -6.26
N VAL A 25 3.60 -21.16 -5.22
CA VAL A 25 3.98 -20.31 -4.09
C VAL A 25 5.37 -20.68 -3.57
N PRO A 26 6.13 -19.76 -2.95
CA PRO A 26 7.38 -20.10 -2.30
C PRO A 26 7.20 -21.11 -1.17
N SER A 27 8.13 -22.05 -1.05
CA SER A 27 8.08 -23.04 0.03
C SER A 27 8.28 -22.38 1.40
N GLY A 28 7.41 -22.75 2.34
CA GLY A 28 7.48 -22.28 3.74
C GLY A 28 6.63 -21.06 4.05
N VAL A 29 5.83 -20.55 3.11
CA VAL A 29 4.88 -19.46 3.38
C VAL A 29 3.46 -20.00 3.61
N GLY A 30 2.69 -19.30 4.43
CA GLY A 30 1.26 -19.58 4.62
C GLY A 30 0.46 -19.07 3.43
N VAL A 31 -0.20 -19.98 2.71
CA VAL A 31 -0.86 -19.68 1.43
C VAL A 31 -2.01 -18.70 1.58
N ASP A 32 -2.83 -18.89 2.63
CA ASP A 32 -4.10 -18.18 2.80
C ASP A 32 -3.97 -16.87 3.61
N ASP A 33 -2.91 -16.73 4.40
CA ASP A 33 -2.73 -15.61 5.32
C ASP A 33 -1.45 -14.81 5.09
N GLY A 34 -0.54 -15.33 4.26
CA GLY A 34 0.76 -14.70 4.03
C GLY A 34 1.72 -14.79 5.21
N ALA A 35 1.44 -15.64 6.21
CA ALA A 35 2.32 -15.81 7.37
C ALA A 35 3.62 -16.53 7.00
N ILE A 36 4.68 -16.20 7.71
CA ILE A 36 5.96 -16.92 7.70
C ILE A 36 6.24 -17.38 9.13
N THR A 37 5.95 -18.66 9.42
CA THR A 37 6.05 -19.20 10.77
C THR A 37 7.32 -20.04 10.99
N GLY A 38 8.10 -20.25 9.94
CA GLY A 38 9.30 -21.09 9.97
C GLY A 38 10.27 -20.78 8.83
N PRO A 39 11.22 -21.67 8.56
CA PRO A 39 12.12 -21.53 7.43
C PRO A 39 11.37 -21.48 6.10
N TYR A 40 11.79 -20.62 5.21
CA TYR A 40 11.20 -20.45 3.88
C TYR A 40 12.29 -20.21 2.83
N ILE A 41 11.96 -20.42 1.56
CA ILE A 41 12.87 -20.14 0.44
C ILE A 41 12.30 -18.95 -0.34
N PRO A 42 12.94 -17.76 -0.27
CA PRO A 42 12.53 -16.64 -1.11
C PRO A 42 12.83 -16.93 -2.59
N ALA A 43 11.90 -16.56 -3.44
CA ALA A 43 12.00 -16.70 -4.89
C ALA A 43 12.38 -15.38 -5.56
N ASP A 44 13.07 -15.45 -6.70
CA ASP A 44 13.25 -14.31 -7.61
C ASP A 44 12.04 -14.15 -8.53
N VAL A 45 11.40 -15.30 -8.86
CA VAL A 45 10.18 -15.37 -9.67
C VAL A 45 9.25 -16.41 -9.07
N THR A 46 7.98 -16.08 -8.94
CA THR A 46 6.92 -17.04 -8.61
C THR A 46 5.97 -17.16 -9.79
N VAL A 47 5.79 -18.36 -10.31
CA VAL A 47 4.81 -18.67 -11.34
C VAL A 47 3.63 -19.35 -10.67
N THR A 48 2.50 -18.67 -10.61
CA THR A 48 1.26 -19.16 -9.97
C THR A 48 0.19 -19.44 -11.02
N PHE A 49 -0.80 -20.25 -10.69
CA PHE A 49 -1.75 -20.82 -11.63
C PHE A 49 -3.20 -20.53 -11.24
N GLY A 50 -4.03 -20.24 -12.23
CA GLY A 50 -5.48 -20.07 -12.16
C GLY A 50 -5.90 -18.78 -11.45
N ALA A 51 -5.52 -18.61 -10.19
CA ALA A 51 -5.82 -17.39 -9.41
C ALA A 51 -4.64 -17.00 -8.51
N LEU A 52 -4.54 -15.72 -8.18
CA LEU A 52 -3.58 -15.24 -7.19
C LEU A 52 -3.98 -15.72 -5.79
N LYS A 53 -3.02 -16.22 -5.04
CA LYS A 53 -3.21 -16.63 -3.65
C LYS A 53 -2.92 -15.46 -2.71
N PRO A 54 -3.56 -15.38 -1.54
CA PRO A 54 -3.34 -14.29 -0.57
C PRO A 54 -1.87 -14.05 -0.22
N CYS A 55 -1.07 -15.10 -0.05
CA CYS A 55 0.36 -14.98 0.27
C CYS A 55 1.19 -14.23 -0.78
N LEU A 56 0.75 -14.19 -2.03
CA LEU A 56 1.44 -13.47 -3.10
C LEU A 56 1.26 -11.95 -2.98
N MET A 57 0.28 -11.52 -2.17
CA MET A 57 -0.14 -10.13 -2.02
C MET A 57 0.05 -9.62 -0.58
N LEU A 58 -0.04 -10.50 0.41
CA LEU A 58 0.02 -10.16 1.83
C LEU A 58 1.43 -10.29 2.41
N PRO A 59 1.97 -9.23 3.01
CA PRO A 59 3.18 -9.34 3.84
C PRO A 59 2.95 -10.24 5.07
N PRO A 60 3.99 -10.92 5.55
CA PRO A 60 5.37 -10.88 5.07
C PRO A 60 5.66 -11.76 3.85
N ALA A 61 4.83 -12.75 3.51
CA ALA A 61 5.09 -13.71 2.44
C ALA A 61 5.26 -13.06 1.05
N ALA A 62 4.52 -11.98 0.77
CA ALA A 62 4.64 -11.25 -0.49
C ALA A 62 6.08 -10.79 -0.78
N TYR A 63 6.87 -10.49 0.27
CA TYR A 63 8.28 -10.11 0.11
C TYR A 63 9.18 -11.28 -0.30
N ALA A 64 8.72 -12.51 -0.11
CA ALA A 64 9.43 -13.72 -0.50
C ALA A 64 9.08 -14.22 -1.91
N CYS A 65 8.09 -13.61 -2.56
CA CYS A 65 7.55 -14.11 -3.84
C CYS A 65 8.31 -13.60 -5.07
N GLY A 66 9.14 -12.58 -4.94
CA GLY A 66 9.80 -11.95 -6.08
C GLY A 66 8.81 -11.42 -7.12
N ARG A 67 9.13 -11.56 -8.39
CA ARG A 67 8.21 -11.21 -9.48
C ARG A 67 7.14 -12.29 -9.65
N VAL A 68 5.89 -11.97 -9.39
CA VAL A 68 4.77 -12.89 -9.56
C VAL A 68 4.28 -12.88 -11.02
N THR A 69 4.08 -14.07 -11.59
CA THR A 69 3.49 -14.29 -12.91
C THR A 69 2.31 -15.24 -12.77
N LEU A 70 1.12 -14.78 -13.12
CA LEU A 70 -0.08 -15.62 -13.15
C LEU A 70 -0.21 -16.30 -14.53
N VAL A 71 -0.35 -17.62 -14.52
CA VAL A 71 -0.78 -18.41 -15.68
C VAL A 71 -2.28 -18.62 -15.54
N ASP A 72 -3.05 -17.95 -16.38
CA ASP A 72 -4.50 -18.06 -16.37
C ASP A 72 -4.93 -19.37 -17.06
N PHE A 73 -5.69 -20.18 -16.34
CA PHE A 73 -6.33 -21.39 -16.87
C PHE A 73 -7.80 -21.17 -17.21
N SER A 74 -8.26 -19.94 -17.19
CA SER A 74 -9.66 -19.58 -17.46
C SER A 74 -10.65 -20.33 -16.54
N PHE A 75 -10.29 -20.52 -15.28
CA PHE A 75 -11.21 -21.04 -14.28
C PHE A 75 -12.36 -20.07 -14.08
N ASP A 76 -13.57 -20.59 -14.03
CA ASP A 76 -14.72 -19.80 -13.63
C ASP A 76 -14.65 -19.52 -12.11
N ILE A 77 -14.18 -18.33 -11.79
CA ILE A 77 -14.11 -17.81 -10.42
C ILE A 77 -15.16 -16.70 -10.18
N ASP A 78 -16.00 -16.42 -11.16
CA ASP A 78 -17.06 -15.46 -11.06
C ASP A 78 -18.06 -15.87 -9.95
N GLY A 79 -18.48 -14.90 -9.17
CA GLY A 79 -19.35 -15.15 -8.01
C GLY A 79 -18.61 -15.49 -6.70
N HIS A 80 -17.31 -15.67 -6.73
CA HIS A 80 -16.49 -15.79 -5.52
C HIS A 80 -15.99 -14.41 -5.08
N MET A 81 -16.25 -14.04 -3.82
CA MET A 81 -15.68 -12.80 -3.28
C MET A 81 -14.19 -12.99 -3.00
N PRO A 82 -13.32 -12.15 -3.56
CA PRO A 82 -11.90 -12.21 -3.27
C PRO A 82 -11.64 -11.86 -1.80
N PHE A 83 -10.72 -12.58 -1.16
CA PHE A 83 -10.26 -12.25 0.19
C PHE A 83 -9.36 -11.00 0.21
N VAL A 84 -8.59 -10.81 -0.86
CA VAL A 84 -7.71 -9.65 -1.07
C VAL A 84 -7.84 -9.22 -2.51
N GLU A 85 -7.93 -7.92 -2.72
CA GLU A 85 -7.99 -7.32 -4.04
C GLU A 85 -6.84 -6.32 -4.22
N ALA A 86 -6.11 -6.45 -5.33
CA ALA A 86 -5.08 -5.46 -5.68
C ALA A 86 -5.71 -4.29 -6.41
N VAL A 87 -5.47 -3.09 -5.89
CA VAL A 87 -5.91 -1.87 -6.58
C VAL A 87 -5.04 -1.68 -7.84
N SER A 88 -5.67 -1.78 -9.00
CA SER A 88 -5.05 -1.45 -10.29
C SER A 88 -5.10 0.06 -10.56
N GLY A 89 -4.36 0.51 -11.59
CA GLY A 89 -4.48 1.89 -12.06
C GLY A 89 -5.89 2.26 -12.51
N ASP A 90 -6.62 1.32 -13.10
CA ASP A 90 -8.00 1.53 -13.57
C ASP A 90 -8.95 1.66 -12.36
N ASN A 91 -8.87 0.77 -11.37
CA ASN A 91 -9.64 0.89 -10.13
C ASN A 91 -9.35 2.22 -9.40
N ALA A 92 -8.09 2.64 -9.35
CA ALA A 92 -7.73 3.92 -8.75
C ALA A 92 -8.34 5.09 -9.53
N ALA A 93 -8.36 5.03 -10.86
CA ALA A 93 -8.96 6.06 -11.71
C ALA A 93 -10.48 6.18 -11.50
N GLU A 94 -11.19 5.07 -11.29
CA GLU A 94 -12.61 5.06 -10.99
C GLU A 94 -12.95 5.73 -9.65
N THR A 95 -12.05 5.64 -8.67
CA THR A 95 -12.24 6.27 -7.35
C THR A 95 -11.98 7.78 -7.37
N VAL A 96 -11.17 8.26 -8.32
CA VAL A 96 -10.83 9.69 -8.45
C VAL A 96 -11.88 10.41 -9.27
N ARG A 97 -12.88 10.97 -8.60
CA ARG A 97 -13.92 11.74 -9.26
C ARG A 97 -13.40 13.10 -9.72
N LEU A 98 -13.48 13.39 -11.02
CA LEU A 98 -13.18 14.71 -11.56
C LEU A 98 -14.25 15.75 -11.13
N PRO A 99 -13.84 17.03 -10.92
CA PRO A 99 -14.78 18.10 -10.57
C PRO A 99 -15.83 18.30 -11.66
N ARG A 100 -17.07 18.52 -11.23
CA ARG A 100 -18.19 18.91 -12.12
C ARG A 100 -18.53 20.39 -11.92
N LEU A 101 -19.14 21.01 -12.90
CA LEU A 101 -19.47 22.45 -12.87
C LEU A 101 -20.30 22.87 -11.65
N ALA A 102 -21.21 21.99 -11.18
CA ALA A 102 -22.05 22.23 -10.01
C ALA A 102 -21.42 21.82 -8.67
N ASP A 103 -20.18 21.34 -8.67
CA ASP A 103 -19.55 20.88 -7.45
C ASP A 103 -19.15 22.04 -6.54
N THR A 104 -19.46 21.88 -5.28
CA THR A 104 -18.90 22.68 -4.20
C THR A 104 -17.79 21.93 -3.47
N LYS A 105 -16.96 22.66 -2.72
CA LYS A 105 -15.93 22.04 -1.88
C LYS A 105 -16.48 20.98 -0.91
N TYR A 106 -17.73 21.13 -0.46
CA TYR A 106 -18.38 20.17 0.44
C TYR A 106 -18.94 18.93 -0.30
N LEU A 107 -19.40 19.10 -1.53
CA LEU A 107 -19.87 17.98 -2.38
C LEU A 107 -18.70 17.11 -2.84
N ARG A 108 -17.52 17.70 -3.03
CA ARG A 108 -16.30 16.97 -3.35
C ARG A 108 -15.66 16.28 -2.14
N GLY A 109 -16.13 16.59 -0.94
CA GLY A 109 -15.67 16.01 0.31
C GLY A 109 -14.62 16.86 1.04
N VAL A 110 -14.64 16.75 2.36
CA VAL A 110 -13.68 17.40 3.27
C VAL A 110 -12.95 16.33 4.05
N THR A 111 -11.64 16.28 3.90
CA THR A 111 -10.78 15.38 4.66
C THR A 111 -10.12 16.14 5.82
N GLY A 112 -10.33 15.65 7.03
CA GLY A 112 -9.64 16.11 8.23
C GLY A 112 -8.34 15.34 8.45
N LEU A 113 -7.27 16.03 8.78
CA LEU A 113 -5.99 15.42 9.07
C LEU A 113 -5.52 15.77 10.47
N ILE A 114 -5.20 14.73 11.25
CA ILE A 114 -4.54 14.82 12.56
C ILE A 114 -3.26 13.99 12.45
N THR A 115 -2.21 14.62 11.96
CA THR A 115 -0.92 13.98 11.64
C THR A 115 0.22 14.90 12.07
N GLY A 116 1.40 14.30 12.26
CA GLY A 116 2.58 15.03 12.71
C GLY A 116 2.62 15.29 14.20
N SER A 117 3.78 15.68 14.66
CA SER A 117 4.09 16.09 16.02
C SER A 117 5.29 17.03 16.00
N GLU A 118 5.69 17.56 17.17
CA GLU A 118 6.94 18.32 17.30
C GLU A 118 8.15 17.52 16.83
N ARG A 119 8.17 16.21 17.10
CA ARG A 119 9.24 15.31 16.70
C ARG A 119 9.19 14.95 15.20
N TYR A 120 7.99 14.90 14.63
CA TYR A 120 7.78 14.48 13.23
C TYR A 120 6.89 15.46 12.45
N PRO A 121 7.26 16.74 12.36
CA PRO A 121 6.40 17.74 11.71
C PRO A 121 6.24 17.50 10.21
N GLY A 122 7.23 16.88 9.56
CA GLY A 122 7.18 16.51 8.14
C GLY A 122 6.04 15.55 7.79
N ALA A 123 5.60 14.69 8.72
CA ALA A 123 4.48 13.80 8.50
C ALA A 123 3.16 14.56 8.23
N ALA A 124 2.96 15.69 8.90
CA ALA A 124 1.83 16.58 8.64
C ALA A 124 1.84 17.12 7.21
N VAL A 125 3.01 17.60 6.77
CA VAL A 125 3.19 18.16 5.42
C VAL A 125 2.97 17.09 4.35
N LEU A 126 3.57 15.91 4.52
CA LEU A 126 3.43 14.80 3.56
C LEU A 126 1.99 14.33 3.45
N SER A 127 1.29 14.16 4.59
CA SER A 127 -0.12 13.76 4.60
C SER A 127 -1.02 14.80 3.91
N CYS A 128 -0.82 16.09 4.18
CA CYS A 128 -1.60 17.15 3.54
C CYS A 128 -1.31 17.24 2.03
N LYS A 129 -0.04 17.12 1.62
CA LYS A 129 0.32 17.07 0.18
C LYS A 129 -0.29 15.87 -0.53
N ALA A 130 -0.29 14.70 0.09
CA ALA A 130 -0.94 13.51 -0.47
C ALA A 130 -2.44 13.75 -0.63
N ALA A 131 -3.12 14.24 0.42
CA ALA A 131 -4.54 14.57 0.36
C ALA A 131 -4.87 15.60 -0.74
N ALA A 132 -4.04 16.61 -0.94
CA ALA A 132 -4.25 17.61 -2.00
C ALA A 132 -4.27 16.99 -3.41
N LYS A 133 -3.56 15.87 -3.60
CA LYS A 133 -3.48 15.17 -4.90
C LYS A 133 -4.64 14.21 -5.15
N THR A 134 -5.50 13.94 -4.16
CA THR A 134 -6.65 13.03 -4.32
C THR A 134 -7.90 13.72 -4.88
N ASN A 135 -7.79 14.96 -5.32
CA ASN A 135 -8.89 15.74 -5.92
C ASN A 135 -10.08 15.98 -4.98
N ILE A 136 -9.85 15.96 -3.67
CA ILE A 136 -10.87 16.30 -2.66
C ILE A 136 -11.22 17.79 -2.69
N GLY A 137 -12.39 18.14 -2.14
CA GLY A 137 -12.89 19.52 -2.14
C GLY A 137 -12.20 20.43 -1.13
N MET A 138 -11.75 19.88 0.00
CA MET A 138 -11.08 20.66 1.06
C MET A 138 -10.23 19.77 1.95
N ILE A 139 -9.07 20.27 2.32
CA ILE A 139 -8.22 19.73 3.37
C ILE A 139 -8.44 20.55 4.63
N ARG A 140 -8.68 19.88 5.75
CA ARG A 140 -8.77 20.51 7.06
C ARG A 140 -7.73 19.92 8.00
N TYR A 141 -6.72 20.73 8.33
CA TYR A 141 -5.65 20.29 9.22
C TYR A 141 -5.97 20.65 10.67
N MET A 142 -5.95 19.65 11.55
CA MET A 142 -6.25 19.76 12.96
C MET A 142 -5.16 19.20 13.87
N GLY A 143 -3.98 18.99 13.34
CA GLY A 143 -2.81 18.55 14.09
C GLY A 143 -2.17 19.66 14.94
N PRO A 144 -0.99 19.36 15.54
CA PRO A 144 -0.30 20.27 16.45
C PRO A 144 0.00 21.64 15.84
N GLN A 145 0.07 22.65 16.72
CA GLN A 145 0.33 24.04 16.34
C GLN A 145 1.65 24.18 15.56
N VAL A 146 2.71 23.50 16.01
CA VAL A 146 4.04 23.55 15.39
C VAL A 146 4.04 23.14 13.91
N CYS A 147 3.10 22.29 13.50
CA CYS A 147 3.00 21.82 12.11
C CYS A 147 2.19 22.76 11.20
N ARG A 148 1.40 23.68 11.77
CA ARG A 148 0.41 24.47 11.01
C ARG A 148 1.05 25.38 9.97
N ASP A 149 2.09 26.10 10.36
CA ASP A 149 2.78 27.04 9.46
C ASP A 149 3.48 26.29 8.32
N MET A 150 4.06 25.12 8.63
CA MET A 150 4.69 24.26 7.64
C MET A 150 3.64 23.67 6.65
N VAL A 151 2.48 23.29 7.16
CA VAL A 151 1.37 22.80 6.32
C VAL A 151 0.88 23.91 5.41
N LEU A 152 0.62 25.13 5.93
CA LEU A 152 0.17 26.24 5.10
C LEU A 152 1.21 26.67 4.07
N ALA A 153 2.50 26.64 4.41
CA ALA A 153 3.56 26.94 3.46
C ALA A 153 3.61 25.92 2.32
N ALA A 154 3.29 24.66 2.59
CA ALA A 154 3.38 23.56 1.61
C ALA A 154 2.07 23.30 0.86
N VAL A 155 0.93 23.61 1.48
CA VAL A 155 -0.45 23.39 1.00
C VAL A 155 -1.29 24.60 1.41
N PRO A 156 -1.17 25.73 0.71
CA PRO A 156 -1.81 26.98 1.12
C PRO A 156 -3.34 26.93 1.10
N GLU A 157 -3.93 26.00 0.36
CA GLU A 157 -5.37 25.74 0.34
C GLU A 157 -5.88 24.98 1.58
N ALA A 158 -5.01 24.49 2.45
CA ALA A 158 -5.43 23.81 3.66
C ALA A 158 -6.09 24.78 4.66
N VAL A 159 -7.22 24.35 5.23
CA VAL A 159 -7.94 25.11 6.25
C VAL A 159 -7.56 24.59 7.63
N LEU A 160 -7.15 25.46 8.52
CA LEU A 160 -6.79 25.08 9.89
C LEU A 160 -8.01 25.00 10.81
N GLY A 161 -7.93 24.11 11.80
CA GLY A 161 -8.86 24.04 12.91
C GLY A 161 -10.15 23.26 12.63
N LYS A 162 -11.05 23.25 13.61
CA LYS A 162 -12.28 22.48 13.62
C LYS A 162 -13.27 22.91 12.55
N GLY A 163 -14.14 21.98 12.12
CA GLY A 163 -15.22 22.23 11.19
C GLY A 163 -15.77 20.93 10.63
N ARG A 164 -16.65 21.02 9.63
CA ARG A 164 -17.24 19.85 8.99
C ARG A 164 -16.14 19.03 8.29
N VAL A 165 -16.14 17.73 8.55
CA VAL A 165 -15.25 16.72 7.97
C VAL A 165 -16.07 15.48 7.66
N GLN A 166 -15.76 14.82 6.55
CA GLN A 166 -16.47 13.62 6.08
C GLN A 166 -15.57 12.38 6.13
N ALA A 167 -14.26 12.57 6.04
CA ALA A 167 -13.26 11.50 6.18
C ALA A 167 -12.09 11.99 7.02
N TRP A 168 -11.47 11.07 7.75
CA TRP A 168 -10.35 11.36 8.64
C TRP A 168 -9.10 10.59 8.29
N VAL A 169 -7.96 11.26 8.37
CA VAL A 169 -6.62 10.66 8.35
C VAL A 169 -5.97 10.95 9.69
N VAL A 170 -5.66 9.91 10.44
CA VAL A 170 -5.07 10.01 11.79
C VAL A 170 -3.89 9.06 11.91
N GLY A 171 -2.86 9.46 12.61
CA GLY A 171 -1.81 8.55 13.08
C GLY A 171 -0.41 8.84 12.60
N SER A 172 -0.18 9.18 11.33
CA SER A 172 1.17 9.41 10.83
C SER A 172 1.90 10.51 11.61
N GLY A 173 3.02 10.13 12.28
CA GLY A 173 3.82 11.05 13.10
C GLY A 173 3.18 11.52 14.40
N VAL A 174 2.05 10.93 14.82
CA VAL A 174 1.44 11.17 16.15
C VAL A 174 2.15 10.28 17.17
N PRO A 175 2.52 10.78 18.37
CA PRO A 175 3.09 9.94 19.41
C PRO A 175 2.09 8.85 19.85
N THR A 176 2.60 7.65 20.07
CA THR A 176 1.87 6.54 20.71
C THR A 176 1.81 6.74 22.20
#